data_bd9ac1c76b1ae0bc9b7fd175b11c13fe
#
_entry.id   bd9ac1c76b1ae0bc9b7fd175b11c13fe
#
_cell.length_a   1.000
_cell.length_b   1.000
_cell.length_c   1.000
_cell.angle_alpha   90.00
_cell.angle_beta   90.00
_cell.angle_gamma   90.00
#
_symmetry.space_group_name_H-M   'P 1'
#
loop_
_entity.id
_entity.type
_entity.pdbx_description
1 polymer ?
#
loop_
_entity_poly.entity_id
_entity_poly.type
_entity_poly.pdbx_seq_one_letter_code
_entity_poly.pdbx_strand_id
1 'polypeptide(L)'
;MYYDTIVFHQNLLVGSYDDRCYTDILLPIFSSRRRVLVPVSQEPPGYHELHDSVRTIMQCAHKNLATSDLLLKSELLRLFYLLASTPGLCTEHTVSTESRMTETLRPVLTYIQKHHSESVTIEQLAKIAHRSSSYFMSCFKQNFGLGAIEYLNQVRIRSACDLLRNTDRSISDIAFDTGFHNLSNFNRQFRTKVGCSPQTYRKESVLS
;
A
#
# COMPACT_ATOMS: atom_id res chain seq x y z
N MET A 1 7.67 -22.07 24.94
CA MET A 1 8.28 -20.96 24.18
C MET A 1 7.14 -20.00 23.89
N TYR A 2 7.17 -18.78 24.43
CA TYR A 2 6.15 -17.76 24.17
C TYR A 2 6.64 -16.92 22.99
N TYR A 3 5.78 -16.61 22.04
CA TYR A 3 6.08 -15.72 20.95
C TYR A 3 4.90 -14.77 20.73
N ASP A 4 5.22 -13.52 20.42
CA ASP A 4 4.25 -12.49 20.05
C ASP A 4 4.24 -12.33 18.53
N THR A 5 3.05 -12.15 17.96
CA THR A 5 2.89 -11.96 16.53
C THR A 5 2.25 -10.60 16.26
N ILE A 6 2.89 -9.80 15.42
CA ILE A 6 2.34 -8.54 14.93
C ILE A 6 1.75 -8.79 13.55
N VAL A 7 0.42 -8.66 13.42
CA VAL A 7 -0.29 -8.77 12.13
C VAL A 7 -0.91 -7.42 11.80
N PHE A 8 -0.58 -6.88 10.63
CA PHE A 8 -1.15 -5.63 10.15
C PHE A 8 -1.34 -5.69 8.63
N HIS A 9 -2.25 -4.87 8.11
CA HIS A 9 -2.44 -4.76 6.68
C HIS A 9 -1.43 -3.75 6.11
N GLN A 10 -0.74 -4.10 5.03
CA GLN A 10 0.29 -3.25 4.41
C GLN A 10 -0.21 -1.83 4.08
N ASN A 11 -1.50 -1.65 3.79
CA ASN A 11 -2.11 -0.34 3.52
C ASN A 11 -1.99 0.64 4.69
N LEU A 12 -1.72 0.17 5.91
CA LEU A 12 -1.46 1.03 7.06
C LEU A 12 -0.22 1.91 6.84
N LEU A 13 0.78 1.38 6.14
CA LEU A 13 2.07 2.05 5.90
C LEU A 13 2.14 2.73 4.53
N VAL A 14 1.19 2.47 3.65
CA VAL A 14 1.15 3.08 2.32
C VAL A 14 0.64 4.51 2.43
N GLY A 15 1.52 5.49 2.26
CA GLY A 15 1.16 6.90 2.12
C GLY A 15 0.64 7.19 0.71
N SER A 16 1.53 7.20 -0.26
CA SER A 16 1.26 7.24 -1.71
C SER A 16 2.08 6.14 -2.36
N TYR A 17 1.60 5.57 -3.47
CA TYR A 17 2.39 4.60 -4.24
C TYR A 17 3.51 5.27 -5.05
N ASP A 18 3.56 6.60 -5.07
CA ASP A 18 4.69 7.40 -5.56
C ASP A 18 5.71 7.67 -4.44
N ASP A 19 5.43 7.17 -3.24
CA ASP A 19 6.33 7.27 -2.10
C ASP A 19 7.52 6.32 -2.30
N ARG A 20 8.71 6.90 -2.42
CA ARG A 20 9.98 6.15 -2.57
C ARG A 20 10.23 5.23 -1.38
N CYS A 21 9.80 5.61 -0.19
CA CYS A 21 9.91 4.75 0.99
C CYS A 21 9.12 3.46 0.80
N TYR A 22 7.91 3.57 0.23
CA TYR A 22 7.11 2.40 -0.06
C TYR A 22 7.70 1.55 -1.18
N THR A 23 8.01 2.16 -2.33
CA THR A 23 8.46 1.42 -3.53
C THR A 23 9.84 0.82 -3.40
N ASP A 24 10.76 1.50 -2.74
CA ASP A 24 12.18 1.13 -2.71
C ASP A 24 12.55 0.34 -1.45
N ILE A 25 11.76 0.45 -0.36
CA ILE A 25 12.06 -0.17 0.93
C ILE A 25 10.97 -1.17 1.35
N LEU A 26 9.73 -0.69 1.55
CA LEU A 26 8.68 -1.53 2.13
C LEU A 26 8.19 -2.61 1.17
N LEU A 27 7.96 -2.27 -0.10
CA LEU A 27 7.48 -3.23 -1.09
C LEU A 27 8.43 -4.42 -1.31
N PRO A 28 9.77 -4.24 -1.38
CA PRO A 28 10.70 -5.36 -1.42
C PRO A 28 10.62 -6.28 -0.20
N ILE A 29 10.38 -5.74 1.00
CA ILE A 29 10.22 -6.52 2.22
C ILE A 29 8.89 -7.29 2.20
N PHE A 30 7.78 -6.63 1.88
CA PHE A 30 6.45 -7.25 1.83
C PHE A 30 6.31 -8.30 0.73
N SER A 31 7.03 -8.14 -0.38
CA SER A 31 7.05 -9.11 -1.47
C SER A 31 8.09 -10.23 -1.28
N SER A 32 8.59 -10.42 -0.07
CA SER A 32 9.60 -11.44 0.29
C SER A 32 10.91 -11.37 -0.50
N ARG A 33 11.22 -10.21 -1.10
CA ARG A 33 12.48 -9.99 -1.82
C ARG A 33 13.65 -9.70 -0.90
N ARG A 34 13.34 -9.09 0.25
CA ARG A 34 14.27 -8.96 1.36
C ARG A 34 13.78 -9.87 2.46
N ARG A 35 14.60 -10.82 2.85
CA ARG A 35 14.35 -11.63 4.03
C ARG A 35 14.97 -10.93 5.22
N VAL A 36 14.17 -10.75 6.24
CA VAL A 36 14.67 -10.34 7.55
C VAL A 36 15.26 -11.57 8.21
N LEU A 37 16.58 -11.58 8.37
CA LEU A 37 17.29 -12.60 9.13
C LEU A 37 17.46 -12.07 10.54
N VAL A 38 16.67 -12.56 11.49
CA VAL A 38 16.92 -12.29 12.91
C VAL A 38 17.74 -13.47 13.46
N PRO A 39 19.03 -13.28 13.75
CA PRO A 39 19.82 -14.33 14.39
C PRO A 39 19.29 -14.61 15.79
N VAL A 40 18.93 -15.85 16.07
CA VAL A 40 18.37 -16.28 17.35
C VAL A 40 19.44 -16.31 18.46
N SER A 41 20.71 -16.25 18.13
CA SER A 41 21.81 -16.56 19.07
C SER A 41 22.79 -15.43 19.39
N GLN A 42 22.68 -14.28 18.73
CA GLN A 42 23.52 -13.11 19.00
C GLN A 42 22.70 -11.84 18.85
N GLU A 43 22.84 -10.91 19.79
CA GLU A 43 22.25 -9.58 19.68
C GLU A 43 22.96 -8.79 18.59
N PRO A 44 22.37 -8.61 17.40
CA PRO A 44 23.00 -7.85 16.32
C PRO A 44 23.07 -6.36 16.70
N PRO A 45 23.94 -5.58 16.07
CA PRO A 45 23.91 -4.14 16.18
C PRO A 45 22.48 -3.61 15.92
N GLY A 46 21.96 -2.74 16.80
CA GLY A 46 20.57 -2.24 16.69
C GLY A 46 19.50 -3.15 17.29
N TYR A 47 19.86 -4.25 17.96
CA TYR A 47 18.89 -5.16 18.59
C TYR A 47 18.03 -4.47 19.65
N HIS A 48 18.62 -3.62 20.47
CA HIS A 48 17.90 -2.91 21.52
C HIS A 48 16.84 -1.97 20.94
N GLU A 49 17.18 -1.22 19.89
CA GLU A 49 16.25 -0.32 19.19
C GLU A 49 15.11 -1.09 18.51
N LEU A 50 15.41 -2.23 17.91
CA LEU A 50 14.39 -3.13 17.32
C LEU A 50 13.44 -3.65 18.40
N HIS A 51 14.00 -4.15 19.52
CA HIS A 51 13.24 -4.67 20.64
C HIS A 51 12.33 -3.60 21.26
N ASP A 52 12.83 -2.37 21.42
CA ASP A 52 12.07 -1.25 21.97
C ASP A 52 10.92 -0.83 21.02
N SER A 53 11.16 -0.79 19.70
CA SER A 53 10.10 -0.54 18.70
C SER A 53 9.02 -1.63 18.76
N VAL A 54 9.41 -2.90 18.81
CA VAL A 54 8.44 -4.02 18.92
C VAL A 54 7.64 -3.91 20.22
N ARG A 55 8.29 -3.64 21.35
CA ARG A 55 7.63 -3.44 22.64
C ARG A 55 6.61 -2.29 22.58
N THR A 56 6.97 -1.16 22.00
CA THR A 56 6.09 -0.01 21.85
C THR A 56 4.89 -0.34 20.96
N ILE A 57 5.10 -1.04 19.84
CA ILE A 57 4.02 -1.52 18.98
C ILE A 57 3.04 -2.40 19.75
N MET A 58 3.53 -3.37 20.52
CA MET A 58 2.70 -4.26 21.35
C MET A 58 1.90 -3.49 22.40
N GLN A 59 2.50 -2.50 23.05
CA GLN A 59 1.81 -1.66 24.03
C GLN A 59 0.74 -0.76 23.40
N CYS A 60 0.97 -0.25 22.18
CA CYS A 60 0.02 0.60 21.48
C CYS A 60 -1.17 -0.19 20.94
N ALA A 61 -0.97 -1.44 20.51
CA ALA A 61 -2.03 -2.27 19.93
C ALA A 61 -3.20 -2.54 20.93
N HIS A 62 -2.96 -2.38 22.23
CA HIS A 62 -3.99 -2.52 23.27
C HIS A 62 -4.71 -1.21 23.66
N LYS A 63 -4.32 -0.07 23.07
CA LYS A 63 -4.89 1.23 23.41
C LYS A 63 -5.75 1.76 22.25
N ASN A 64 -7.07 1.85 22.46
CA ASN A 64 -8.03 2.38 21.46
C ASN A 64 -8.10 3.92 21.48
N LEU A 65 -6.98 4.60 21.21
CA LEU A 65 -6.92 6.06 21.10
C LEU A 65 -6.37 6.43 19.71
N ALA A 66 -6.94 7.46 19.08
CA ALA A 66 -6.47 7.95 17.76
C ALA A 66 -4.98 8.32 17.76
N THR A 67 -4.45 8.83 18.89
CA THR A 67 -3.01 9.08 19.10
C THR A 67 -2.19 7.80 19.12
N SER A 68 -2.77 6.67 19.56
CA SER A 68 -2.10 5.36 19.55
C SER A 68 -1.91 4.82 18.14
N ASP A 69 -2.85 5.10 17.23
CA ASP A 69 -2.74 4.71 15.82
C ASP A 69 -1.60 5.46 15.11
N LEU A 70 -1.43 6.75 15.43
CA LEU A 70 -0.31 7.54 14.92
C LEU A 70 1.03 7.02 15.43
N LEU A 71 1.12 6.72 16.72
CA LEU A 71 2.32 6.15 17.34
C LEU A 71 2.62 4.76 16.78
N LEU A 72 1.59 3.91 16.63
CA LEU A 72 1.72 2.59 16.03
C LEU A 72 2.29 2.67 14.60
N LYS A 73 1.76 3.57 13.78
CA LYS A 73 2.24 3.78 12.41
C LYS A 73 3.69 4.27 12.39
N SER A 74 4.05 5.20 13.26
CA SER A 74 5.42 5.74 13.35
C SER A 74 6.42 4.67 13.79
N GLU A 75 6.07 3.83 14.77
CA GLU A 75 6.93 2.74 15.25
C GLU A 75 7.06 1.61 14.23
N LEU A 76 6.00 1.29 13.47
CA LEU A 76 6.11 0.35 12.36
C LEU A 76 7.06 0.86 11.27
N LEU A 77 7.00 2.16 10.90
CA LEU A 77 7.93 2.75 9.95
C LEU A 77 9.36 2.74 10.50
N ARG A 78 9.54 3.05 11.78
CA ARG A 78 10.85 2.96 12.46
C ARG A 78 11.40 1.54 12.46
N LEU A 79 10.57 0.56 12.76
CA LEU A 79 10.95 -0.85 12.72
C LEU A 79 11.49 -1.25 11.33
N PHE A 80 10.76 -0.87 10.25
CA PHE A 80 11.21 -1.16 8.89
C PHE A 80 12.47 -0.39 8.51
N TYR A 81 12.63 0.84 8.98
CA TYR A 81 13.88 1.59 8.83
C TYR A 81 15.06 0.84 9.48
N LEU A 82 14.93 0.42 10.73
CA LEU A 82 15.96 -0.33 11.44
C LEU A 82 16.30 -1.64 10.74
N LEU A 83 15.29 -2.40 10.31
CA LEU A 83 15.47 -3.63 9.55
C LEU A 83 16.20 -3.41 8.21
N ALA A 84 15.92 -2.30 7.53
CA ALA A 84 16.53 -1.99 6.24
C ALA A 84 17.95 -1.40 6.36
N SER A 85 18.24 -0.67 7.44
CA SER A 85 19.50 0.06 7.64
C SER A 85 20.56 -0.72 8.41
N THR A 86 20.17 -1.75 9.18
CA THR A 86 21.09 -2.52 10.00
C THR A 86 21.78 -3.60 9.15
N PRO A 87 23.13 -3.58 9.00
CA PRO A 87 23.84 -4.57 8.24
C PRO A 87 23.62 -5.98 8.80
N GLY A 88 23.34 -6.94 7.92
CA GLY A 88 23.14 -8.34 8.30
C GLY A 88 21.71 -8.71 8.77
N LEU A 89 20.83 -7.75 9.04
CA LEU A 89 19.43 -8.03 9.37
C LEU A 89 18.57 -8.19 8.13
N CYS A 90 18.91 -7.54 7.05
CA CYS A 90 18.21 -7.64 5.78
C CYS A 90 19.18 -8.13 4.71
N THR A 91 18.93 -9.30 4.16
CA THR A 91 19.70 -9.78 3.01
C THR A 91 18.91 -9.55 1.73
N GLU A 92 19.56 -8.97 0.73
CA GLU A 92 19.03 -9.05 -0.62
C GLU A 92 19.07 -10.51 -1.04
N HIS A 93 17.94 -11.08 -1.29
CA HIS A 93 17.86 -12.36 -1.94
C HIS A 93 18.48 -12.16 -3.33
N THR A 94 19.62 -12.79 -3.58
CA THR A 94 20.28 -12.77 -4.89
C THR A 94 19.24 -12.98 -5.97
N VAL A 95 19.21 -12.00 -6.85
CA VAL A 95 18.43 -11.85 -8.09
C VAL A 95 17.79 -13.14 -8.57
N SER A 96 16.68 -13.53 -7.94
CA SER A 96 15.73 -14.45 -8.54
C SER A 96 14.86 -13.64 -9.52
N THR A 97 14.21 -14.33 -10.43
CA THR A 97 13.29 -13.79 -11.45
C THR A 97 12.30 -12.74 -10.90
N GLU A 98 12.07 -12.72 -9.58
CA GLU A 98 11.18 -11.84 -8.84
C GLU A 98 11.70 -10.40 -8.65
N SER A 99 13.00 -10.18 -8.53
CA SER A 99 13.58 -8.82 -8.43
C SER A 99 13.42 -8.04 -9.75
N ARG A 100 13.57 -8.72 -10.88
CA ARG A 100 13.27 -8.15 -12.21
C ARG A 100 11.80 -7.78 -12.37
N MET A 101 10.92 -8.43 -11.62
CA MET A 101 9.48 -8.28 -11.74
C MET A 101 8.98 -6.94 -11.17
N THR A 102 9.61 -6.41 -10.11
CA THR A 102 9.20 -5.10 -9.55
C THR A 102 9.70 -3.96 -10.40
N GLU A 103 10.89 -4.07 -10.96
CA GLU A 103 11.35 -3.09 -11.94
C GLU A 103 10.38 -3.06 -13.13
N THR A 104 9.87 -4.22 -13.53
CA THR A 104 8.86 -4.38 -14.59
C THR A 104 7.50 -3.78 -14.20
N LEU A 105 7.10 -3.87 -12.93
CA LEU A 105 5.79 -3.36 -12.47
C LEU A 105 5.81 -1.89 -12.04
N ARG A 106 6.98 -1.31 -11.71
CA ARG A 106 7.09 0.12 -11.37
C ARG A 106 6.55 1.05 -12.46
N PRO A 107 6.88 0.89 -13.75
CA PRO A 107 6.28 1.70 -14.82
C PRO A 107 4.76 1.56 -14.89
N VAL A 108 4.23 0.36 -14.60
CA VAL A 108 2.78 0.13 -14.57
C VAL A 108 2.11 0.92 -13.43
N LEU A 109 2.70 0.92 -12.23
CA LEU A 109 2.18 1.68 -11.09
C LEU A 109 2.18 3.18 -11.39
N THR A 110 3.29 3.69 -11.92
CA THR A 110 3.42 5.10 -12.34
C THR A 110 2.40 5.46 -13.41
N TYR A 111 2.19 4.57 -14.38
CA TYR A 111 1.17 4.78 -15.43
C TYR A 111 -0.23 4.85 -14.83
N ILE A 112 -0.60 3.91 -13.96
CA ILE A 112 -1.90 3.91 -13.28
C ILE A 112 -2.11 5.22 -12.50
N GLN A 113 -1.10 5.69 -11.76
CA GLN A 113 -1.19 6.93 -11.00
C GLN A 113 -1.47 8.15 -11.90
N LYS A 114 -0.79 8.25 -13.03
CA LYS A 114 -0.91 9.38 -13.96
C LYS A 114 -2.18 9.34 -14.82
N HIS A 115 -2.64 8.13 -15.16
CA HIS A 115 -3.70 7.93 -16.16
C HIS A 115 -4.96 7.27 -15.58
N HIS A 116 -5.13 7.28 -14.23
CA HIS A 116 -6.26 6.60 -13.58
C HIS A 116 -7.63 7.12 -14.03
N SER A 117 -7.72 8.38 -14.44
CA SER A 117 -8.96 8.99 -14.96
C SER A 117 -9.32 8.53 -16.38
N GLU A 118 -8.39 7.92 -17.10
CA GLU A 118 -8.57 7.46 -18.47
C GLU A 118 -9.10 6.00 -18.52
N SER A 119 -9.46 5.55 -19.71
CA SER A 119 -9.82 4.15 -19.96
C SER A 119 -8.56 3.29 -19.98
N VAL A 120 -8.19 2.73 -18.83
CA VAL A 120 -7.03 1.85 -18.68
C VAL A 120 -7.45 0.40 -18.78
N THR A 121 -6.80 -0.37 -19.69
CA THR A 121 -7.08 -1.79 -19.90
C THR A 121 -5.94 -2.69 -19.41
N ILE A 122 -6.25 -3.97 -19.20
CA ILE A 122 -5.24 -4.98 -18.82
C ILE A 122 -4.18 -5.12 -19.92
N GLU A 123 -4.60 -5.06 -21.19
CA GLU A 123 -3.70 -5.18 -22.34
C GLU A 123 -2.67 -4.04 -22.37
N GLN A 124 -3.10 -2.80 -22.08
CA GLN A 124 -2.21 -1.65 -21.99
C GLN A 124 -1.20 -1.83 -20.86
N LEU A 125 -1.66 -2.24 -19.67
CA LEU A 125 -0.78 -2.45 -18.52
C LEU A 125 0.22 -3.60 -18.76
N ALA A 126 -0.24 -4.69 -19.36
CA ALA A 126 0.61 -5.83 -19.72
C ALA A 126 1.67 -5.43 -20.76
N LYS A 127 1.31 -4.57 -21.74
CA LYS A 127 2.25 -4.02 -22.73
C LYS A 127 3.34 -3.17 -22.07
N ILE A 128 2.97 -2.31 -21.11
CA ILE A 128 3.92 -1.51 -20.32
C ILE A 128 4.86 -2.40 -19.53
N ALA A 129 4.34 -3.51 -18.98
CA ALA A 129 5.13 -4.51 -18.28
C ALA A 129 5.95 -5.43 -19.22
N HIS A 130 5.85 -5.28 -20.55
CA HIS A 130 6.45 -6.17 -21.55
C HIS A 130 6.12 -7.65 -21.31
N ARG A 131 4.84 -7.94 -20.98
CA ARG A 131 4.34 -9.28 -20.66
C ARG A 131 3.01 -9.57 -21.36
N SER A 132 2.66 -10.85 -21.46
CA SER A 132 1.30 -11.24 -21.85
C SER A 132 0.29 -10.87 -20.75
N SER A 133 -0.95 -10.60 -21.12
CA SER A 133 -2.01 -10.21 -20.17
C SER A 133 -2.21 -11.25 -19.05
N SER A 134 -2.20 -12.54 -19.37
CA SER A 134 -2.37 -13.63 -18.40
C SER A 134 -1.22 -13.67 -17.39
N TYR A 135 0.03 -13.58 -17.87
CA TYR A 135 1.21 -13.56 -17.01
C TYR A 135 1.25 -12.29 -16.13
N PHE A 136 0.93 -11.13 -16.73
CA PHE A 136 0.87 -9.86 -16.02
C PHE A 136 -0.16 -9.91 -14.88
N MET A 137 -1.39 -10.39 -15.13
CA MET A 137 -2.43 -10.48 -14.10
C MET A 137 -2.01 -11.37 -12.92
N SER A 138 -1.45 -12.55 -13.21
CA SER A 138 -0.96 -13.46 -12.18
C SER A 138 0.15 -12.83 -11.36
N CYS A 139 1.12 -12.25 -12.03
CA CYS A 139 2.25 -11.59 -11.43
C CYS A 139 1.86 -10.37 -10.59
N PHE A 140 0.97 -9.52 -11.10
CA PHE A 140 0.49 -8.35 -10.38
C PHE A 140 -0.22 -8.77 -9.09
N LYS A 141 -1.12 -9.76 -9.17
CA LYS A 141 -1.84 -10.29 -8.00
C LYS A 141 -0.90 -10.92 -6.98
N GLN A 142 0.12 -11.65 -7.42
CA GLN A 142 1.12 -12.25 -6.53
C GLN A 142 1.94 -11.19 -5.77
N ASN A 143 2.28 -10.08 -6.45
CA ASN A 143 3.10 -9.02 -5.85
C ASN A 143 2.30 -8.03 -4.98
N PHE A 144 1.03 -7.76 -5.31
CA PHE A 144 0.21 -6.74 -4.63
C PHE A 144 -0.96 -7.32 -3.83
N GLY A 145 -1.20 -8.62 -3.88
CA GLY A 145 -2.32 -9.28 -3.21
C GLY A 145 -3.69 -9.03 -3.86
N LEU A 146 -3.75 -8.17 -4.88
CA LEU A 146 -4.99 -7.78 -5.59
C LEU A 146 -4.75 -7.62 -7.09
N GLY A 147 -5.82 -7.67 -7.87
CA GLY A 147 -5.74 -7.52 -9.33
C GLY A 147 -5.45 -6.07 -9.77
N ALA A 148 -4.85 -5.90 -10.95
CA ALA A 148 -4.45 -4.58 -11.45
C ALA A 148 -5.64 -3.61 -11.65
N ILE A 149 -6.81 -4.09 -12.10
CA ILE A 149 -8.03 -3.27 -12.19
C ILE A 149 -8.58 -2.92 -10.81
N GLU A 150 -8.47 -3.81 -9.86
CA GLU A 150 -8.86 -3.52 -8.47
C GLU A 150 -7.96 -2.44 -7.87
N TYR A 151 -6.66 -2.52 -8.13
CA TYR A 151 -5.69 -1.49 -7.76
C TYR A 151 -6.00 -0.13 -8.42
N LEU A 152 -6.28 -0.12 -9.73
CA LEU A 152 -6.72 1.09 -10.45
C LEU A 152 -7.96 1.70 -9.78
N ASN A 153 -8.95 0.89 -9.43
CA ASN A 153 -10.16 1.37 -8.75
C ASN A 153 -9.85 1.93 -7.35
N GLN A 154 -8.88 1.40 -6.62
CA GLN A 154 -8.42 2.00 -5.35
C GLN A 154 -7.82 3.39 -5.57
N VAL A 155 -6.99 3.57 -6.60
CA VAL A 155 -6.42 4.87 -6.95
C VAL A 155 -7.52 5.87 -7.30
N ARG A 156 -8.50 5.47 -8.12
CA ARG A 156 -9.67 6.29 -8.47
C ARG A 156 -10.49 6.72 -7.27
N ILE A 157 -10.76 5.79 -6.35
CA ILE A 157 -11.52 6.10 -5.12
C ILE A 157 -10.75 7.06 -4.23
N ARG A 158 -9.43 6.91 -4.10
CA ARG A 158 -8.60 7.86 -3.35
C ARG A 158 -8.68 9.27 -3.95
N SER A 159 -8.52 9.39 -5.26
CA SER A 159 -8.68 10.67 -5.96
C SER A 159 -10.08 11.26 -5.75
N ALA A 160 -11.12 10.42 -5.78
CA ALA A 160 -12.49 10.86 -5.49
C ALA A 160 -12.64 11.36 -4.05
N CYS A 161 -12.04 10.70 -3.06
CA CYS A 161 -12.05 11.16 -1.66
C CYS A 161 -11.41 12.55 -1.52
N ASP A 162 -10.30 12.80 -2.22
CA ASP A 162 -9.64 14.10 -2.20
C ASP A 162 -10.50 15.20 -2.83
N LEU A 163 -11.15 14.91 -3.98
CA LEU A 163 -12.07 15.85 -4.62
C LEU A 163 -13.33 16.10 -3.78
N LEU A 164 -13.87 15.08 -3.13
CA LEU A 164 -15.03 15.21 -2.24
C LEU A 164 -14.75 16.09 -1.03
N ARG A 165 -13.53 16.07 -0.49
CA ARG A 165 -13.11 16.90 0.65
C ARG A 165 -12.81 18.33 0.25
N ASN A 166 -12.22 18.54 -0.91
CA ASN A 166 -11.61 19.81 -1.27
C ASN A 166 -12.43 20.60 -2.29
N THR A 167 -13.57 20.08 -2.77
CA THR A 167 -14.39 20.76 -3.79
C THR A 167 -15.89 20.54 -3.57
N ASP A 168 -16.69 21.49 -4.05
CA ASP A 168 -18.18 21.39 -4.06
C ASP A 168 -18.74 20.75 -5.35
N ARG A 169 -17.90 20.13 -6.17
CA ARG A 169 -18.29 19.48 -7.41
C ARG A 169 -19.33 18.39 -7.18
N SER A 170 -20.20 18.14 -8.16
CA SER A 170 -21.20 17.08 -8.02
C SER A 170 -20.54 15.71 -7.87
N ILE A 171 -21.19 14.80 -7.14
CA ILE A 171 -20.71 13.41 -6.98
C ILE A 171 -20.58 12.72 -8.35
N SER A 172 -21.50 13.03 -9.27
CA SER A 172 -21.46 12.51 -10.64
C SER A 172 -20.23 12.99 -11.40
N ASP A 173 -19.91 14.29 -11.36
CA ASP A 173 -18.74 14.83 -12.03
C ASP A 173 -17.45 14.23 -11.46
N ILE A 174 -17.35 14.13 -10.12
CA ILE A 174 -16.21 13.49 -9.47
C ILE A 174 -16.07 12.03 -9.91
N ALA A 175 -17.15 11.28 -10.00
CA ALA A 175 -17.10 9.90 -10.47
C ALA A 175 -16.55 9.81 -11.90
N PHE A 176 -17.02 10.64 -12.82
CA PHE A 176 -16.55 10.64 -14.21
C PHE A 176 -15.11 11.13 -14.32
N ASP A 177 -14.73 12.22 -13.65
CA ASP A 177 -13.37 12.75 -13.66
C ASP A 177 -12.34 11.80 -13.08
N THR A 178 -12.75 10.94 -12.14
CA THR A 178 -11.85 9.92 -11.58
C THR A 178 -11.83 8.63 -12.40
N GLY A 179 -12.50 8.60 -13.57
CA GLY A 179 -12.43 7.52 -14.55
C GLY A 179 -13.49 6.42 -14.37
N PHE A 180 -14.55 6.67 -13.61
CA PHE A 180 -15.69 5.76 -13.58
C PHE A 180 -16.68 6.14 -14.68
N HIS A 181 -17.03 5.19 -15.56
CA HIS A 181 -18.01 5.39 -16.61
C HIS A 181 -19.46 5.16 -16.17
N ASN A 182 -19.67 4.73 -14.93
CA ASN A 182 -20.98 4.38 -14.39
C ASN A 182 -21.05 4.74 -12.91
N LEU A 183 -22.00 5.63 -12.57
CA LEU A 183 -22.21 6.13 -11.20
C LEU A 183 -22.58 5.00 -10.21
N SER A 184 -23.33 4.00 -10.66
CA SER A 184 -23.69 2.85 -9.80
C SER A 184 -22.46 2.02 -9.43
N ASN A 185 -21.55 1.80 -10.39
CA ASN A 185 -20.28 1.13 -10.12
C ASN A 185 -19.39 1.97 -9.19
N PHE A 186 -19.30 3.28 -9.41
CA PHE A 186 -18.59 4.20 -8.53
C PHE A 186 -19.11 4.09 -7.08
N ASN A 187 -20.41 4.26 -6.87
CA ASN A 187 -21.02 4.21 -5.54
C ASN A 187 -20.76 2.87 -4.84
N ARG A 188 -20.86 1.76 -5.57
CA ARG A 188 -20.56 0.43 -5.05
C ARG A 188 -19.10 0.31 -4.64
N GLN A 189 -18.15 0.69 -5.51
CA GLN A 189 -16.72 0.63 -5.23
C GLN A 189 -16.34 1.57 -4.06
N PHE A 190 -16.88 2.77 -4.04
CA PHE A 190 -16.67 3.75 -2.97
C PHE A 190 -17.10 3.18 -1.62
N ARG A 191 -18.35 2.67 -1.53
CA ARG A 191 -18.86 2.08 -0.31
C ARG A 191 -18.06 0.86 0.15
N THR A 192 -17.62 0.01 -0.78
CA THR A 192 -16.78 -1.17 -0.46
C THR A 192 -15.42 -0.78 0.10
N LYS A 193 -14.80 0.30 -0.42
CA LYS A 193 -13.43 0.68 -0.03
C LYS A 193 -13.38 1.69 1.12
N VAL A 194 -14.39 2.55 1.27
CA VAL A 194 -14.43 3.64 2.28
C VAL A 194 -15.38 3.31 3.45
N GLY A 195 -16.33 2.40 3.25
CA GLY A 195 -17.29 1.99 4.29
C GLY A 195 -18.60 2.81 4.31
N CYS A 196 -18.63 3.98 3.68
CA CYS A 196 -19.83 4.84 3.61
C CYS A 196 -20.12 5.32 2.18
N SER A 197 -21.24 6.04 1.98
CA SER A 197 -21.54 6.62 0.67
C SER A 197 -20.68 7.87 0.39
N PRO A 198 -20.46 8.25 -0.88
CA PRO A 198 -19.75 9.50 -1.22
C PRO A 198 -20.41 10.74 -0.58
N GLN A 199 -21.74 10.75 -0.51
CA GLN A 199 -22.49 11.86 0.10
C GLN A 199 -22.27 11.93 1.61
N THR A 200 -22.27 10.79 2.30
CA THR A 200 -21.99 10.70 3.73
C THR A 200 -20.57 11.14 4.01
N TYR A 201 -19.61 10.63 3.23
CA TYR A 201 -18.19 10.98 3.35
C TYR A 201 -17.95 12.50 3.24
N ARG A 202 -18.57 13.16 2.25
CA ARG A 202 -18.47 14.62 2.09
C ARG A 202 -18.99 15.37 3.32
N LYS A 203 -20.18 14.98 3.82
CA LYS A 203 -20.79 15.64 5.01
C LYS A 203 -19.90 15.52 6.24
N GLU A 204 -19.33 14.35 6.47
CA GLU A 204 -18.44 14.09 7.61
C GLU A 204 -17.10 14.84 7.49
N SER A 205 -16.58 14.97 6.27
CA SER A 205 -15.30 15.68 6.01
C SER A 205 -15.42 17.22 6.18
N VAL A 206 -16.61 17.79 6.07
CA VAL A 206 -16.86 19.25 6.28
C VAL A 206 -17.03 19.58 7.76
N LEU A 207 -17.31 18.57 8.60
CA LEU A 207 -17.55 18.74 10.04
C LEU A 207 -16.28 18.47 10.89
N SER A 208 -15.18 18.09 10.26
CA SER A 208 -13.87 17.81 10.89
C SER A 208 -12.87 18.90 10.59
#